data_c460b3d4e524bafd8e0e6c9a2ad20829
#
_entry.id   c460b3d4e524bafd8e0e6c9a2ad20829
#
_cell.length_a   1.000
_cell.length_b   1.000
_cell.length_c   1.000
_cell.angle_alpha   90.00
_cell.angle_beta   90.00
_cell.angle_gamma   90.00
#
_symmetry.space_group_name_H-M   'P 1'
#
loop_
_entity.id
_entity.type
_entity.pdbx_description
1 polymer ?
#
loop_
_entity_poly.entity_id
_entity_poly.type
_entity_poly.pdbx_seq_one_letter_code
_entity_poly.pdbx_strand_id
1 'polypeptide(L)'
;MSHSARKTWIFQKYSSIALIPLVSYFLVKILQLSKMTYDQIIFEASSLWFLVLVLIFTIIGLLHMRLGLHEVIEDYVHSGMAKRLSYAAINLFVAGILGVVSLSVILICIK
;
A
#
# COMPACT_ATOMS: atom_id res chain seq x y z
N MET A 1 -18.71 18.73 10.31
CA MET A 1 -17.54 18.13 9.67
C MET A 1 -17.06 19.02 8.53
N SER A 2 -15.78 19.33 8.49
CA SER A 2 -15.20 20.16 7.43
C SER A 2 -15.21 19.40 6.09
N HIS A 3 -15.10 20.15 4.99
CA HIS A 3 -15.09 19.57 3.64
C HIS A 3 -13.92 18.60 3.46
N SER A 4 -12.73 18.95 3.97
CA SER A 4 -11.54 18.08 3.87
C SER A 4 -11.68 16.84 4.76
N ALA A 5 -12.24 16.95 5.95
CA ALA A 5 -12.48 15.80 6.83
C ALA A 5 -13.48 14.84 6.21
N ARG A 6 -14.52 15.37 5.54
CA ARG A 6 -15.50 14.55 4.84
C ARG A 6 -14.88 13.78 3.68
N LYS A 7 -14.01 14.42 2.89
CA LYS A 7 -13.31 13.76 1.79
C LYS A 7 -12.40 12.64 2.29
N THR A 8 -11.68 12.88 3.38
CA THR A 8 -10.81 11.88 4.00
C THR A 8 -11.62 10.68 4.47
N TRP A 9 -12.76 10.93 5.14
CA TRP A 9 -13.63 9.86 5.61
C TRP A 9 -14.17 9.01 4.45
N ILE A 10 -14.62 9.66 3.37
CA ILE A 10 -15.13 8.96 2.19
C ILE A 10 -14.03 8.10 1.58
N PHE A 11 -12.83 8.65 1.42
CA PHE A 11 -11.70 7.90 0.86
C PHE A 11 -11.36 6.68 1.74
N GLN A 12 -11.31 6.85 3.08
CA GLN A 12 -11.04 5.75 4.00
C GLN A 12 -12.08 4.64 3.87
N LYS A 13 -13.34 5.00 3.76
CA LYS A 13 -14.43 4.03 3.61
C LYS A 13 -14.31 3.23 2.31
N TYR A 14 -14.14 3.91 1.18
CA TYR A 14 -14.09 3.24 -0.11
C TYR A 14 -12.79 2.46 -0.31
N SER A 15 -11.67 2.99 0.19
CA SER A 15 -10.42 2.25 0.13
C SER A 15 -10.47 0.97 0.98
N SER A 16 -11.13 1.01 2.13
CA SER A 16 -11.34 -0.20 2.94
C SER A 16 -12.10 -1.27 2.15
N ILE A 17 -13.18 -0.87 1.48
CA ILE A 17 -13.99 -1.79 0.67
C ILE A 17 -13.15 -2.37 -0.48
N ALA A 18 -12.37 -1.54 -1.15
CA ALA A 18 -11.51 -1.98 -2.24
C ALA A 18 -10.39 -2.92 -1.76
N LEU A 19 -9.86 -2.67 -0.56
CA LEU A 19 -8.78 -3.50 -0.01
C LEU A 19 -9.22 -4.89 0.40
N ILE A 20 -10.49 -5.10 0.76
CA ILE A 20 -10.98 -6.42 1.17
C ILE A 20 -10.73 -7.47 0.06
N PRO A 21 -11.22 -7.29 -1.18
CA PRO A 21 -10.93 -8.28 -2.23
C PRO A 21 -9.45 -8.32 -2.61
N LEU A 22 -8.75 -7.19 -2.59
CA LEU A 22 -7.32 -7.16 -2.92
C LEU A 22 -6.48 -7.93 -1.91
N VAL A 23 -6.72 -7.73 -0.61
CA VAL A 23 -6.01 -8.48 0.43
C VAL A 23 -6.31 -9.96 0.32
N SER A 24 -7.58 -10.32 0.11
CA SER A 24 -7.99 -11.71 -0.07
C SER A 24 -7.27 -12.35 -1.27
N TYR A 25 -7.22 -11.65 -2.40
CA TYR A 25 -6.52 -12.11 -3.59
C TYR A 25 -5.04 -12.38 -3.31
N PHE A 26 -4.35 -11.42 -2.66
CA PHE A 26 -2.93 -11.56 -2.40
C PHE A 26 -2.62 -12.62 -1.35
N LEU A 27 -3.48 -12.81 -0.37
CA LEU A 27 -3.31 -13.91 0.60
C LEU A 27 -3.37 -15.27 -0.10
N VAL A 28 -4.37 -15.48 -0.97
CA VAL A 28 -4.48 -16.70 -1.75
C VAL A 28 -3.26 -16.85 -2.68
N LYS A 29 -2.84 -15.77 -3.31
CA LYS A 29 -1.69 -15.78 -4.23
C LYS A 29 -0.40 -16.16 -3.51
N ILE A 30 -0.17 -15.61 -2.32
CA ILE A 30 1.00 -15.96 -1.50
C ILE A 30 1.00 -17.45 -1.15
N LEU A 31 -0.16 -17.99 -0.76
CA LEU A 31 -0.28 -19.42 -0.46
C LEU A 31 0.02 -20.27 -1.68
N GLN A 32 -0.46 -19.89 -2.86
CA GLN A 32 -0.16 -20.58 -4.11
C GLN A 32 1.33 -20.53 -4.45
N LEU A 33 1.93 -19.32 -4.37
CA LEU A 33 3.33 -19.12 -4.69
C LEU A 33 4.26 -19.88 -3.73
N SER A 34 3.87 -20.05 -2.49
CA SER A 34 4.68 -20.78 -1.50
C SER A 34 4.92 -22.24 -1.87
N LYS A 35 4.09 -22.79 -2.74
CA LYS A 35 4.19 -24.19 -3.20
C LYS A 35 4.87 -24.32 -4.56
N MET A 36 5.32 -23.23 -5.15
CA MET A 36 5.89 -23.19 -6.50
C MET A 36 7.41 -23.22 -6.44
N THR A 37 8.01 -23.66 -7.56
CA THR A 37 9.45 -23.55 -7.77
C THR A 37 9.81 -22.10 -8.09
N TYR A 38 11.11 -21.77 -8.01
CA TYR A 38 11.58 -20.42 -8.33
C TYR A 38 11.14 -19.98 -9.74
N ASP A 39 11.32 -20.85 -10.73
CA ASP A 39 10.97 -20.53 -12.12
C ASP A 39 9.47 -20.28 -12.29
N GLN A 40 8.64 -21.06 -11.59
CA GLN A 40 7.19 -20.86 -11.60
C GLN A 40 6.80 -19.53 -10.94
N ILE A 41 7.45 -19.16 -9.83
CA ILE A 41 7.20 -17.88 -9.17
C ILE A 41 7.56 -16.72 -10.11
N ILE A 42 8.70 -16.78 -10.79
CA ILE A 42 9.12 -15.72 -11.71
C ILE A 42 8.14 -15.62 -12.88
N PHE A 43 7.67 -16.73 -13.40
CA PHE A 43 6.68 -16.73 -14.48
C PHE A 43 5.39 -16.06 -14.05
N GLU A 44 4.85 -16.42 -12.88
CA GLU A 44 3.62 -15.81 -12.34
C GLU A 44 3.81 -14.32 -12.04
N ALA A 45 4.94 -13.95 -11.43
CA ALA A 45 5.21 -12.57 -11.06
C ALA A 45 5.48 -11.68 -12.28
N SER A 46 5.80 -12.25 -13.45
CA SER A 46 6.02 -11.48 -14.67
C SER A 46 4.73 -11.21 -15.45
N SER A 47 3.60 -11.75 -15.00
CA SER A 47 2.30 -11.49 -15.61
C SER A 47 1.94 -10.00 -15.49
N LEU A 48 1.56 -9.38 -16.60
CA LEU A 48 1.14 -7.97 -16.60
C LEU A 48 -0.03 -7.75 -15.64
N TRP A 49 -0.98 -8.67 -15.62
CA TRP A 49 -2.13 -8.58 -14.72
C TRP A 49 -1.71 -8.56 -13.25
N PHE A 50 -0.80 -9.47 -12.89
CA PHE A 50 -0.29 -9.53 -11.51
C PHE A 50 0.44 -8.25 -11.13
N LEU A 51 1.30 -7.73 -12.02
CA LEU A 51 2.06 -6.50 -11.76
C LEU A 51 1.15 -5.29 -11.61
N VAL A 52 0.10 -5.19 -12.42
CA VAL A 52 -0.88 -4.11 -12.31
C VAL A 52 -1.61 -4.18 -10.96
N LEU A 53 -2.02 -5.39 -10.54
CA LEU A 53 -2.68 -5.56 -9.25
C LEU A 53 -1.75 -5.23 -8.08
N VAL A 54 -0.48 -5.59 -8.18
CA VAL A 54 0.51 -5.22 -7.14
C VAL A 54 0.62 -3.71 -7.00
N LEU A 55 0.68 -2.98 -8.12
CA LEU A 55 0.77 -1.52 -8.09
C LEU A 55 -0.50 -0.90 -7.50
N ILE A 56 -1.67 -1.37 -7.92
CA ILE A 56 -2.95 -0.86 -7.41
C ILE A 56 -3.05 -1.11 -5.90
N PHE A 57 -2.74 -2.32 -5.47
CA PHE A 57 -2.77 -2.68 -4.05
C PHE A 57 -1.80 -1.82 -3.24
N THR A 58 -0.58 -1.62 -3.74
CA THR A 58 0.43 -0.82 -3.06
C THR A 58 -0.04 0.62 -2.89
N ILE A 59 -0.55 1.24 -3.96
CA ILE A 59 -1.00 2.63 -3.92
C ILE A 59 -2.18 2.79 -2.96
N ILE A 60 -3.22 1.99 -3.12
CA ILE A 60 -4.41 2.09 -2.28
C ILE A 60 -4.07 1.77 -0.82
N GLY A 61 -3.30 0.72 -0.59
CA GLY A 61 -2.91 0.30 0.75
C GLY A 61 -2.07 1.34 1.47
N LEU A 62 -1.09 1.93 0.79
CA LEU A 62 -0.25 2.96 1.39
C LEU A 62 -1.02 4.25 1.69
N LEU A 63 -1.91 4.67 0.79
CA LEU A 63 -2.73 5.85 1.03
C LEU A 63 -3.72 5.62 2.17
N HIS A 64 -4.32 4.45 2.23
CA HIS A 64 -5.23 4.07 3.31
C HIS A 64 -4.51 4.08 4.66
N MET A 65 -3.34 3.46 4.72
CA MET A 65 -2.50 3.43 5.92
C MET A 65 -2.06 4.84 6.33
N ARG A 66 -1.62 5.65 5.37
CA ARG A 66 -1.14 7.01 5.65
C ARG A 66 -2.25 7.85 6.27
N LEU A 67 -3.45 7.81 5.72
CA LEU A 67 -4.58 8.57 6.27
C LEU A 67 -4.97 8.07 7.65
N GLY A 68 -5.00 6.76 7.86
CA GLY A 68 -5.31 6.18 9.17
C GLY A 68 -4.28 6.56 10.22
N LEU A 69 -3.00 6.51 9.89
CA LEU A 69 -1.94 6.91 10.81
C LEU A 69 -1.96 8.40 11.11
N HIS A 70 -2.31 9.24 10.12
CA HIS A 70 -2.49 10.67 10.35
C HIS A 70 -3.56 10.94 11.41
N GLU A 71 -4.68 10.24 11.36
CA GLU A 71 -5.75 10.39 12.35
C GLU A 71 -5.27 9.98 13.73
N VAL A 72 -4.54 8.87 13.84
CA VAL A 72 -3.98 8.42 15.12
C VAL A 72 -2.99 9.46 15.68
N ILE A 73 -2.12 10.00 14.84
CA ILE A 73 -1.15 11.00 15.28
C ILE A 73 -1.86 12.27 15.75
N GLU A 74 -2.86 12.75 15.01
CA GLU A 74 -3.63 13.94 15.41
C GLU A 74 -4.33 13.73 16.75
N ASP A 75 -4.84 12.53 17.01
CA ASP A 75 -5.61 12.25 18.23
C ASP A 75 -4.71 12.01 19.46
N TYR A 76 -3.55 11.42 19.29
CA TYR A 76 -2.75 10.92 20.42
C TYR A 76 -1.39 11.61 20.58
N VAL A 77 -0.88 12.28 19.57
CA VAL A 77 0.42 12.97 19.66
C VAL A 77 0.19 14.48 19.81
N HIS A 78 0.66 15.05 20.90
CA HIS A 78 0.38 16.46 21.22
C HIS A 78 1.58 17.38 21.03
N SER A 79 2.81 16.86 21.09
CA SER A 79 4.03 17.63 20.87
C SER A 79 4.19 17.97 19.38
N GLY A 80 4.47 19.24 19.06
CA GLY A 80 4.71 19.66 17.68
C GLY A 80 5.91 18.97 17.04
N MET A 81 6.98 18.75 17.81
CA MET A 81 8.16 18.03 17.32
C MET A 81 7.84 16.56 17.06
N ALA A 82 7.14 15.90 17.99
CA ALA A 82 6.76 14.51 17.81
C ALA A 82 5.84 14.31 16.61
N LYS A 83 4.90 15.24 16.36
CA LYS A 83 4.05 15.20 15.16
C LYS A 83 4.88 15.31 13.88
N ARG A 84 5.80 16.26 13.83
CA ARG A 84 6.64 16.45 12.63
C ARG A 84 7.51 15.22 12.36
N LEU A 85 8.10 14.64 13.40
CA LEU A 85 8.92 13.44 13.25
C LEU A 85 8.06 12.25 12.81
N SER A 86 6.86 12.10 13.36
CA SER A 86 5.94 11.03 12.98
C SER A 86 5.50 11.15 11.53
N TYR A 87 5.14 12.35 11.09
CA TYR A 87 4.75 12.57 9.70
C TYR A 87 5.92 12.36 8.73
N ALA A 88 7.10 12.80 9.11
CA ALA A 88 8.31 12.57 8.32
C ALA A 88 8.60 11.08 8.17
N ALA A 89 8.47 10.32 9.26
CA ALA A 89 8.68 8.87 9.25
C ALA A 89 7.65 8.17 8.34
N ILE A 90 6.38 8.56 8.42
CA ILE A 90 5.32 7.99 7.56
C ILE A 90 5.60 8.30 6.10
N ASN A 91 5.93 9.54 5.78
CA ASN A 91 6.21 9.95 4.39
C ASN A 91 7.43 9.22 3.83
N LEU A 92 8.47 9.06 4.65
CA LEU A 92 9.66 8.33 4.25
C LEU A 92 9.36 6.85 4.00
N PHE A 93 8.56 6.24 4.86
CA PHE A 93 8.13 4.85 4.71
C PHE A 93 7.31 4.66 3.43
N VAL A 94 6.34 5.54 3.18
CA VAL A 94 5.51 5.48 1.97
C VAL A 94 6.36 5.64 0.71
N ALA A 95 7.26 6.63 0.70
CA ALA A 95 8.14 6.87 -0.44
C ALA A 95 9.07 5.66 -0.67
N GLY A 96 9.60 5.09 0.41
CA GLY A 96 10.48 3.92 0.34
C GLY A 96 9.78 2.71 -0.26
N ILE A 97 8.58 2.39 0.22
CA ILE A 97 7.81 1.26 -0.29
C ILE A 97 7.41 1.48 -1.76
N LEU A 98 6.91 2.68 -2.10
CA LEU A 98 6.56 2.99 -3.48
C LEU A 98 7.78 2.88 -4.40
N GLY A 99 8.94 3.37 -3.95
CA GLY A 99 10.18 3.28 -4.72
C GLY A 99 10.61 1.84 -4.95
N VAL A 100 10.62 1.02 -3.91
CA VAL A 100 11.01 -0.39 -4.01
C VAL A 100 10.06 -1.17 -4.93
N VAL A 101 8.75 -1.01 -4.73
CA VAL A 101 7.76 -1.73 -5.52
C VAL A 101 7.83 -1.29 -6.99
N SER A 102 7.89 0.03 -7.24
CA SER A 102 7.96 0.56 -8.60
C SER A 102 9.22 0.10 -9.33
N LEU A 103 10.36 0.15 -8.65
CA LEU A 103 11.62 -0.33 -9.22
C LEU A 103 11.55 -1.82 -9.53
N SER A 104 11.00 -2.61 -8.62
CA SER A 104 10.85 -4.05 -8.82
C SER A 104 9.99 -4.37 -10.04
N VAL A 105 8.86 -3.66 -10.18
CA VAL A 105 7.96 -3.85 -11.33
C VAL A 105 8.68 -3.48 -12.64
N ILE A 106 9.39 -2.35 -12.65
CA ILE A 106 10.14 -1.92 -13.84
C ILE A 106 11.20 -2.96 -14.21
N LEU A 107 11.96 -3.43 -13.25
CA LEU A 107 13.02 -4.43 -13.50
C LEU A 107 12.43 -5.75 -14.03
N ILE A 108 11.29 -6.16 -13.55
CA ILE A 108 10.61 -7.36 -14.06
C ILE A 108 10.12 -7.13 -15.50
N CYS A 109 9.57 -5.95 -15.80
CA CYS A 109 9.04 -5.64 -17.13
C CYS A 109 10.12 -5.56 -18.21
N ILE A 110 11.33 -5.13 -17.87
CA ILE A 110 12.40 -4.96 -18.87
C ILE A 110 13.27 -6.21 -19.07
N LYS A 111 12.99 -7.28 -18.33
CA LYS A 111 13.73 -8.54 -18.50
C LYS A 111 13.24 -9.34 -19.68
#